data_213b5451e4ec1a9296bb220cfa401c40
#
_entry.id   213b5451e4ec1a9296bb220cfa401c40
#
_cell.length_a   1.000
_cell.length_b   1.000
_cell.length_c   1.000
_cell.angle_alpha   90.00
_cell.angle_beta   90.00
_cell.angle_gamma   90.00
#
_symmetry.space_group_name_H-M   'P 1'
#
loop_
_entity.id
_entity.type
_entity.pdbx_description
1 polymer ?
#
loop_
_entity_poly.entity_id
_entity_poly.type
_entity_poly.pdbx_seq_one_letter_code
_entity_poly.pdbx_strand_id
1 'polypeptide(L)'
;MRGLTPFGIAARKLRLDKHLRLLDVAKLLDCSAAFVSAIETGRKPIPDGFVLTVARAMKLSTDELATLRKAADRTRKHVSIEKLPENQREIVAAFARRLDKVPPDMMAELKKIVLKSSDSEQPFHRTRRGIVVPPISTQNLRRFAEQVRSVFAEDDLVKFPIMDVLEFRLGTVFEGFYIDIREKESMGEDEGRVIGGTIGLALREDVYEGAWGGNGRDRFTACHEFGHFLMHRTVTMARTREDTDKIFCDAEWQADTFAGTLLMSPRHLGKFSDPDDAARQCGMTGAAAKVMWAKYLAEDCFPRAAEMPRFA
;
A
#
# COMPACT_ATOMS: atom_id res chain seq x y z
N MET A 1 16.23 -1.23 4.63
CA MET A 1 14.87 -0.98 4.11
C MET A 1 14.39 0.39 4.51
N ARG A 2 13.89 1.18 3.57
CA ARG A 2 13.40 2.51 3.88
C ARG A 2 11.89 2.46 3.89
N GLY A 3 11.30 2.40 5.11
CA GLY A 3 9.90 2.73 5.30
C GLY A 3 9.65 4.22 5.03
N LEU A 4 8.54 4.76 5.52
CA LEU A 4 8.28 6.19 5.47
C LEU A 4 9.40 6.97 6.14
N THR A 5 9.80 8.08 5.53
CA THR A 5 10.73 9.04 6.16
C THR A 5 10.04 9.77 7.33
N PRO A 6 10.78 10.44 8.23
CA PRO A 6 10.17 11.31 9.24
C PRO A 6 9.21 12.33 8.64
N PHE A 7 9.55 12.91 7.48
CA PHE A 7 8.64 13.79 6.73
C PHE A 7 7.41 13.03 6.24
N GLY A 8 7.59 11.85 5.64
CA GLY A 8 6.49 11.04 5.13
C GLY A 8 5.52 10.61 6.23
N ILE A 9 6.03 10.23 7.41
CA ILE A 9 5.18 9.91 8.57
C ILE A 9 4.33 11.12 8.96
N ALA A 10 4.94 12.32 9.07
CA ALA A 10 4.25 13.53 9.46
C ALA A 10 3.25 13.99 8.38
N ALA A 11 3.66 14.00 7.11
CA ALA A 11 2.81 14.39 5.98
C ALA A 11 1.60 13.46 5.84
N ARG A 12 1.83 12.15 5.93
CA ARG A 12 0.77 11.15 5.89
C ARG A 12 -0.21 11.31 7.05
N LYS A 13 0.28 11.48 8.28
CA LYS A 13 -0.59 11.70 9.44
C LYS A 13 -1.50 12.89 9.21
N LEU A 14 -0.95 14.04 8.83
CA LEU A 14 -1.71 15.25 8.53
C LEU A 14 -2.74 15.05 7.42
N ARG A 15 -2.39 14.28 6.39
CA ARG A 15 -3.28 13.93 5.30
C ARG A 15 -4.44 13.06 5.76
N LEU A 16 -4.16 12.04 6.56
CA LEU A 16 -5.19 11.14 7.11
C LEU A 16 -6.12 11.88 8.07
N ASP A 17 -5.58 12.73 8.96
CA ASP A 17 -6.37 13.55 9.89
C ASP A 17 -7.34 14.49 9.14
N LYS A 18 -7.00 14.88 7.90
CA LYS A 18 -7.85 15.70 7.02
C LYS A 18 -8.69 14.89 6.03
N HIS A 19 -8.70 13.56 6.14
CA HIS A 19 -9.41 12.63 5.23
C HIS A 19 -9.03 12.83 3.74
N LEU A 20 -7.77 13.22 3.44
CA LEU A 20 -7.28 13.42 2.10
C LEU A 20 -6.57 12.15 1.59
N ARG A 21 -6.96 11.68 0.40
CA ARG A 21 -6.22 10.64 -0.31
C ARG A 21 -4.91 11.20 -0.85
N LEU A 22 -3.95 10.34 -1.10
CA LEU A 22 -2.69 10.73 -1.72
C LEU A 22 -2.91 11.42 -3.08
N LEU A 23 -3.90 10.93 -3.84
CA LEU A 23 -4.34 11.54 -5.10
C LEU A 23 -4.92 12.95 -4.90
N ASP A 24 -5.63 13.20 -3.81
CA ASP A 24 -6.20 14.53 -3.53
C ASP A 24 -5.10 15.55 -3.23
N VAL A 25 -4.09 15.14 -2.45
CA VAL A 25 -2.90 15.97 -2.19
C VAL A 25 -2.12 16.22 -3.48
N ALA A 26 -1.94 15.21 -4.31
CA ALA A 26 -1.29 15.34 -5.61
C ALA A 26 -1.98 16.39 -6.50
N LYS A 27 -3.31 16.33 -6.59
CA LYS A 27 -4.12 17.33 -7.32
C LYS A 27 -3.98 18.73 -6.74
N LEU A 28 -3.99 18.88 -5.40
CA LEU A 28 -3.79 20.17 -4.73
C LEU A 28 -2.41 20.77 -4.99
N LEU A 29 -1.41 19.93 -5.25
CA LEU A 29 -0.02 20.32 -5.50
C LEU A 29 0.32 20.40 -7.00
N ASP A 30 -0.64 20.12 -7.89
CA ASP A 30 -0.47 20.04 -9.35
C ASP A 30 0.69 19.10 -9.73
N CYS A 31 0.68 17.89 -9.16
CA CYS A 31 1.69 16.86 -9.42
C CYS A 31 1.07 15.45 -9.40
N SER A 32 1.88 14.43 -9.72
CA SER A 32 1.41 13.04 -9.70
C SER A 32 1.36 12.44 -8.28
N ALA A 33 0.51 11.45 -8.07
CA ALA A 33 0.43 10.71 -6.82
C ALA A 33 1.75 9.96 -6.53
N ALA A 34 2.40 9.45 -7.58
CA ALA A 34 3.71 8.84 -7.50
C ALA A 34 4.80 9.82 -7.02
N PHE A 35 4.73 11.08 -7.41
CA PHE A 35 5.66 12.10 -6.95
C PHE A 35 5.50 12.38 -5.46
N VAL A 36 4.28 12.55 -4.95
CA VAL A 36 4.01 12.76 -3.53
C VAL A 36 4.49 11.54 -2.73
N SER A 37 4.13 10.34 -3.16
CA SER A 37 4.55 9.08 -2.57
C SER A 37 6.08 8.95 -2.53
N ALA A 38 6.78 9.32 -3.61
CA ALA A 38 8.24 9.26 -3.69
C ALA A 38 8.92 10.18 -2.67
N ILE A 39 8.31 11.31 -2.33
CA ILE A 39 8.82 12.21 -1.28
C ILE A 39 8.52 11.63 0.11
N GLU A 40 7.31 11.11 0.35
CA GLU A 40 6.93 10.49 1.62
C GLU A 40 7.83 9.30 1.96
N THR A 41 8.16 8.47 0.97
CA THR A 41 9.03 7.29 1.12
C THR A 41 10.53 7.60 1.03
N GLY A 42 10.90 8.85 0.69
CA GLY A 42 12.30 9.29 0.56
C GLY A 42 13.01 8.79 -0.69
N ARG A 43 12.28 8.30 -1.69
CA ARG A 43 12.82 7.97 -3.02
C ARG A 43 13.23 9.23 -3.78
N LYS A 44 12.50 10.34 -3.59
CA LYS A 44 12.88 11.68 -4.08
C LYS A 44 13.16 12.59 -2.89
N PRO A 45 14.13 13.52 -2.99
CA PRO A 45 14.39 14.50 -1.95
C PRO A 45 13.20 15.48 -1.85
N ILE A 46 13.03 16.08 -0.67
CA ILE A 46 12.04 17.14 -0.44
C ILE A 46 12.49 18.38 -1.22
N PRO A 47 11.75 18.86 -2.24
CA PRO A 47 12.14 20.06 -2.99
C PRO A 47 12.15 21.32 -2.10
N ASP A 48 12.91 22.32 -2.49
CA ASP A 48 12.91 23.61 -1.81
C ASP A 48 11.53 24.27 -1.88
N GLY A 49 11.06 24.76 -0.76
CA GLY A 49 9.74 25.37 -0.65
C GLY A 49 8.57 24.38 -0.56
N PHE A 50 8.79 23.09 -0.85
CA PHE A 50 7.72 22.07 -0.89
C PHE A 50 6.91 21.98 0.41
N VAL A 51 7.56 22.08 1.57
CA VAL A 51 6.88 22.08 2.88
C VAL A 51 5.86 23.20 2.98
N LEU A 52 6.19 24.40 2.49
CA LEU A 52 5.26 25.54 2.49
C LEU A 52 4.13 25.36 1.48
N THR A 53 4.43 24.77 0.32
CA THR A 53 3.42 24.48 -0.71
C THR A 53 2.42 23.46 -0.18
N VAL A 54 2.89 22.38 0.46
CA VAL A 54 2.03 21.38 1.13
C VAL A 54 1.19 22.04 2.22
N ALA A 55 1.80 22.88 3.05
CA ALA A 55 1.09 23.55 4.14
C ALA A 55 -0.04 24.46 3.64
N ARG A 56 0.19 25.19 2.56
CA ARG A 56 -0.85 26.03 1.92
C ARG A 56 -1.95 25.19 1.30
N ALA A 57 -1.57 24.17 0.52
CA ALA A 57 -2.50 23.28 -0.18
C ALA A 57 -3.43 22.55 0.79
N MET A 58 -2.88 22.04 1.89
CA MET A 58 -3.63 21.31 2.91
C MET A 58 -4.21 22.21 4.02
N LYS A 59 -4.02 23.52 3.95
CA LYS A 59 -4.47 24.52 4.94
C LYS A 59 -4.03 24.15 6.35
N LEU A 60 -2.72 23.89 6.52
CA LEU A 60 -2.16 23.51 7.81
C LEU A 60 -2.14 24.70 8.78
N SER A 61 -2.40 24.43 10.05
CA SER A 61 -2.20 25.39 11.14
C SER A 61 -0.71 25.68 11.35
N THR A 62 -0.40 26.70 12.15
CA THR A 62 0.98 27.07 12.48
C THR A 62 1.73 25.90 13.16
N ASP A 63 1.06 25.18 14.06
CA ASP A 63 1.66 24.06 14.80
C ASP A 63 1.87 22.83 13.91
N GLU A 64 0.91 22.54 13.02
CA GLU A 64 1.02 21.49 12.02
C GLU A 64 2.20 21.78 11.07
N LEU A 65 2.33 23.03 10.60
CA LEU A 65 3.45 23.46 9.76
C LEU A 65 4.80 23.34 10.50
N ALA A 66 4.86 23.75 11.76
CA ALA A 66 6.07 23.62 12.56
C ALA A 66 6.48 22.15 12.73
N THR A 67 5.52 21.27 12.97
CA THR A 67 5.73 19.81 13.05
C THR A 67 6.25 19.25 11.72
N LEU A 68 5.62 19.63 10.60
CA LEU A 68 6.03 19.19 9.27
C LEU A 68 7.42 19.69 8.89
N ARG A 69 7.78 20.95 9.24
CA ARG A 69 9.13 21.50 9.05
C ARG A 69 10.18 20.72 9.82
N LYS A 70 9.95 20.47 11.12
CA LYS A 70 10.86 19.68 11.96
C LYS A 70 11.08 18.26 11.39
N ALA A 71 10.04 17.65 10.86
CA ALA A 71 10.12 16.35 10.22
C ALA A 71 10.89 16.41 8.90
N ALA A 72 10.71 17.47 8.09
CA ALA A 72 11.48 17.69 6.86
C ALA A 72 12.98 17.87 7.15
N ASP A 73 13.33 18.64 8.18
CA ASP A 73 14.73 18.87 8.57
C ASP A 73 15.40 17.56 9.01
N ARG A 74 14.67 16.66 9.68
CA ARG A 74 15.15 15.31 10.03
C ARG A 74 15.34 14.40 8.81
N THR A 75 14.62 14.66 7.74
CA THR A 75 14.64 13.84 6.52
C THR A 75 15.72 14.29 5.55
N ARG A 76 16.02 15.59 5.51
CA ARG A 76 16.98 16.17 4.58
C ARG A 76 18.39 15.66 4.86
N LYS A 77 19.04 15.12 3.84
CA LYS A 77 20.46 14.68 3.89
C LYS A 77 21.42 15.82 3.55
N HIS A 78 20.94 16.81 2.83
CA HIS A 78 21.71 17.96 2.39
C HIS A 78 20.89 19.21 2.69
N VAL A 79 21.54 20.20 3.28
CA VAL A 79 21.01 21.53 3.43
C VAL A 79 21.79 22.41 2.46
N SER A 80 21.10 22.98 1.46
CA SER A 80 21.75 23.95 0.59
C SER A 80 22.05 25.20 1.39
N ILE A 81 23.32 25.57 1.42
CA ILE A 81 23.83 26.79 2.09
C ILE A 81 24.03 27.92 1.07
N GLU A 82 23.75 27.69 -0.22
CA GLU A 82 23.98 28.66 -1.30
C GLU A 82 23.28 29.98 -1.09
N LYS A 83 22.08 29.94 -0.50
CA LYS A 83 21.25 31.12 -0.21
C LYS A 83 21.60 31.81 1.11
N LEU A 84 22.54 31.26 1.90
CA LEU A 84 22.99 31.89 3.14
C LEU A 84 24.01 33.00 2.84
N PRO A 85 24.01 34.11 3.62
CA PRO A 85 25.05 35.09 3.62
C PRO A 85 26.44 34.45 3.88
N GLU A 86 27.49 35.05 3.37
CA GLU A 86 28.84 34.49 3.40
C GLU A 86 29.31 34.13 4.83
N ASN A 87 29.09 35.00 5.79
CA ASN A 87 29.40 34.78 7.20
C ASN A 87 28.66 33.56 7.79
N GLN A 88 27.41 33.31 7.37
CA GLN A 88 26.63 32.15 7.83
C GLN A 88 27.13 30.87 7.16
N ARG A 89 27.54 30.93 5.89
CA ARG A 89 28.13 29.77 5.19
C ARG A 89 29.44 29.33 5.86
N GLU A 90 30.29 30.28 6.29
CA GLU A 90 31.52 29.98 7.01
C GLU A 90 31.23 29.27 8.33
N ILE A 91 30.26 29.72 9.10
CA ILE A 91 29.85 29.08 10.37
C ILE A 91 29.39 27.65 10.15
N VAL A 92 28.50 27.41 9.16
CA VAL A 92 28.02 26.08 8.84
C VAL A 92 29.15 25.17 8.37
N ALA A 93 30.06 25.67 7.54
CA ALA A 93 31.22 24.92 7.07
C ALA A 93 32.23 24.62 8.18
N ALA A 94 32.43 25.57 9.12
CA ALA A 94 33.29 25.37 10.31
C ALA A 94 32.69 24.33 11.26
N PHE A 95 31.36 24.34 11.44
CA PHE A 95 30.65 23.35 12.25
C PHE A 95 30.74 21.95 11.63
N ALA A 96 30.48 21.83 10.32
CA ALA A 96 30.59 20.57 9.60
C ALA A 96 32.00 19.95 9.70
N ARG A 97 33.04 20.78 9.59
CA ARG A 97 34.46 20.33 9.76
C ARG A 97 34.78 19.85 11.16
N ARG A 98 34.09 20.32 12.19
CA ARG A 98 34.31 19.90 13.59
C ARG A 98 33.57 18.61 13.94
N LEU A 99 32.54 18.24 13.19
CA LEU A 99 31.83 16.96 13.35
C LEU A 99 32.78 15.77 13.16
N ASP A 100 33.82 15.89 12.32
CA ASP A 100 34.85 14.85 12.12
C ASP A 100 35.74 14.63 13.37
N LYS A 101 35.71 15.55 14.33
CA LYS A 101 36.50 15.48 15.58
C LYS A 101 35.66 15.04 16.78
N VAL A 102 34.42 14.71 16.59
CA VAL A 102 33.53 14.18 17.64
C VAL A 102 34.01 12.78 18.04
N PRO A 103 34.22 12.49 19.33
CA PRO A 103 34.69 11.19 19.79
C PRO A 103 33.79 10.04 19.31
N PRO A 104 34.36 8.84 19.06
CA PRO A 104 33.65 7.71 18.51
C PRO A 104 32.44 7.24 19.33
N ASP A 105 32.50 7.37 20.64
CA ASP A 105 31.44 7.07 21.60
C ASP A 105 30.28 8.05 21.47
N MET A 106 30.55 9.33 21.37
CA MET A 106 29.51 10.35 21.12
C MET A 106 28.92 10.25 19.71
N MET A 107 29.77 9.90 18.71
CA MET A 107 29.26 9.57 17.35
C MET A 107 28.46 8.26 17.33
N ALA A 108 28.80 7.30 18.19
CA ALA A 108 28.01 6.07 18.31
C ALA A 108 26.63 6.32 18.93
N GLU A 109 26.50 7.23 19.89
CA GLU A 109 25.21 7.69 20.42
C GLU A 109 24.42 8.47 19.37
N LEU A 110 25.03 9.42 18.70
CA LEU A 110 24.46 10.12 17.55
C LEU A 110 24.06 9.14 16.43
N LYS A 111 24.93 8.17 16.16
CA LYS A 111 24.69 7.11 15.18
C LYS A 111 23.57 6.18 15.59
N LYS A 112 23.42 5.80 16.86
CA LYS A 112 22.29 5.04 17.39
C LYS A 112 20.96 5.79 17.26
N ILE A 113 21.01 7.12 17.38
CA ILE A 113 19.84 7.98 17.21
C ILE A 113 19.50 8.14 15.72
N VAL A 114 20.52 8.19 14.83
CA VAL A 114 20.37 8.49 13.40
C VAL A 114 20.26 7.25 12.51
N LEU A 115 20.85 6.11 12.90
CA LEU A 115 21.00 4.91 12.05
C LEU A 115 20.16 3.70 12.49
N LYS A 116 19.03 3.91 13.14
CA LYS A 116 18.07 2.80 13.31
C LYS A 116 17.37 2.39 12.02
N SER A 117 17.94 2.72 10.86
CA SER A 117 17.41 2.29 9.56
C SER A 117 18.51 2.31 8.50
N SER A 118 19.17 1.21 8.31
CA SER A 118 19.72 0.85 7.00
C SER A 118 19.77 -0.65 6.88
N ASP A 119 19.07 -1.18 5.87
CA ASP A 119 19.60 -2.32 5.13
C ASP A 119 18.85 -2.58 3.83
N SER A 120 19.66 -2.68 2.82
CA SER A 120 19.64 -3.34 1.51
C SER A 120 18.29 -3.64 0.84
N GLU A 121 18.05 -2.86 -0.21
CA GLU A 121 17.16 -3.26 -1.30
C GLU A 121 17.76 -4.44 -2.05
N GLN A 122 17.11 -5.60 -2.01
CA GLN A 122 17.29 -6.61 -3.05
C GLN A 122 16.15 -6.46 -4.06
N PRO A 123 16.45 -6.35 -5.36
CA PRO A 123 15.43 -6.28 -6.39
C PRO A 123 14.77 -7.64 -6.53
N PHE A 124 13.50 -7.75 -6.16
CA PHE A 124 12.69 -8.92 -6.45
C PHE A 124 12.19 -8.83 -7.89
N HIS A 125 12.77 -9.63 -8.78
CA HIS A 125 12.19 -9.86 -10.09
C HIS A 125 11.06 -10.90 -9.97
N ARG A 126 9.86 -10.52 -10.37
CA ARG A 126 8.73 -11.43 -10.55
C ARG A 126 9.05 -12.40 -11.68
N THR A 127 9.44 -13.62 -11.36
CA THR A 127 9.29 -14.74 -12.28
C THR A 127 7.89 -15.32 -12.04
N ARG A 128 7.01 -15.15 -13.02
CA ARG A 128 5.71 -15.79 -13.06
C ARG A 128 5.92 -17.30 -12.90
N ARG A 129 5.29 -17.89 -11.87
CA ARG A 129 5.21 -19.26 -11.41
C ARG A 129 6.28 -19.68 -10.41
N GLY A 130 5.81 -20.18 -9.27
CA GLY A 130 6.55 -21.10 -8.42
C GLY A 130 7.10 -20.55 -7.12
N ILE A 131 6.45 -19.58 -6.47
CA ILE A 131 6.69 -19.35 -5.03
C ILE A 131 5.80 -20.34 -4.29
N VAL A 132 6.41 -21.41 -3.79
CA VAL A 132 5.72 -22.39 -2.97
C VAL A 132 5.53 -21.83 -1.57
N VAL A 133 4.29 -21.82 -1.13
CA VAL A 133 3.87 -21.37 0.21
C VAL A 133 3.16 -22.50 0.94
N PRO A 134 2.99 -22.40 2.27
CA PRO A 134 2.17 -23.37 3.00
C PRO A 134 0.80 -23.54 2.37
N PRO A 135 0.30 -24.78 2.24
CA PRO A 135 -0.98 -25.05 1.56
C PRO A 135 -2.16 -24.44 2.31
N ILE A 136 -3.00 -23.72 1.58
CA ILE A 136 -4.25 -23.19 2.10
C ILE A 136 -5.39 -23.64 1.19
N SER A 137 -6.39 -24.34 1.74
CA SER A 137 -7.56 -24.78 0.97
C SER A 137 -8.43 -23.62 0.53
N THR A 138 -9.15 -23.77 -0.59
CA THR A 138 -10.14 -22.79 -1.08
C THR A 138 -11.11 -22.36 0.03
N GLN A 139 -11.62 -23.32 0.81
CA GLN A 139 -12.54 -23.04 1.90
C GLN A 139 -11.91 -22.15 2.99
N ASN A 140 -10.65 -22.40 3.35
CA ASN A 140 -9.96 -21.57 4.33
C ASN A 140 -9.64 -20.18 3.78
N LEU A 141 -9.27 -20.05 2.49
CA LEU A 141 -9.07 -18.76 1.83
C LEU A 141 -10.38 -17.95 1.81
N ARG A 142 -11.51 -18.59 1.51
CA ARG A 142 -12.82 -17.93 1.57
C ARG A 142 -13.17 -17.49 2.98
N ARG A 143 -13.02 -18.36 3.96
CA ARG A 143 -13.27 -18.00 5.37
C ARG A 143 -12.40 -16.81 5.78
N PHE A 144 -11.14 -16.80 5.38
CA PHE A 144 -10.22 -15.72 5.66
C PHE A 144 -10.64 -14.42 4.98
N ALA A 145 -11.01 -14.45 3.69
CA ALA A 145 -11.53 -13.28 2.97
C ALA A 145 -12.80 -12.71 3.63
N GLU A 146 -13.71 -13.58 4.09
CA GLU A 146 -14.93 -13.17 4.80
C GLU A 146 -14.61 -12.54 6.17
N GLN A 147 -13.62 -13.06 6.90
CA GLN A 147 -13.14 -12.44 8.13
C GLN A 147 -12.54 -11.06 7.88
N VAL A 148 -11.76 -10.90 6.81
CA VAL A 148 -11.22 -9.60 6.40
C VAL A 148 -12.35 -8.63 6.04
N ARG A 149 -13.38 -9.10 5.33
CA ARG A 149 -14.55 -8.27 5.03
C ARG A 149 -15.25 -7.80 6.31
N SER A 150 -15.49 -8.67 7.28
CA SER A 150 -16.19 -8.31 8.53
C SER A 150 -15.41 -7.30 9.38
N VAL A 151 -14.09 -7.20 9.21
CA VAL A 151 -13.26 -6.19 9.89
C VAL A 151 -13.34 -4.82 9.19
N PHE A 152 -13.42 -4.82 7.85
CA PHE A 152 -13.24 -3.60 7.06
C PHE A 152 -14.48 -3.13 6.30
N ALA A 153 -15.58 -3.88 6.30
CA ALA A 153 -16.80 -3.51 5.62
C ALA A 153 -18.03 -3.89 6.45
N GLU A 154 -19.11 -3.16 6.28
CA GLU A 154 -20.41 -3.54 6.84
C GLU A 154 -20.94 -4.81 6.16
N ASP A 155 -21.70 -5.62 6.90
CA ASP A 155 -22.11 -6.96 6.43
C ASP A 155 -22.94 -6.95 5.15
N ASP A 156 -23.70 -5.90 4.90
CA ASP A 156 -24.58 -5.74 3.72
C ASP A 156 -23.88 -5.04 2.54
N LEU A 157 -22.66 -4.51 2.76
CA LEU A 157 -21.91 -3.81 1.71
C LEU A 157 -21.39 -4.78 0.65
N VAL A 158 -21.99 -4.75 -0.54
CA VAL A 158 -21.61 -5.62 -1.66
C VAL A 158 -20.23 -5.26 -2.21
N LYS A 159 -20.03 -3.99 -2.55
CA LYS A 159 -18.77 -3.50 -3.14
C LYS A 159 -17.72 -3.26 -2.07
N PHE A 160 -16.77 -4.17 -1.95
CA PHE A 160 -15.69 -4.03 -0.96
C PHE A 160 -14.83 -2.77 -1.21
N PRO A 161 -14.62 -1.90 -0.21
CA PRO A 161 -13.95 -0.62 -0.38
C PRO A 161 -12.41 -0.75 -0.30
N ILE A 162 -11.80 -1.53 -1.19
CA ILE A 162 -10.38 -1.92 -1.10
C ILE A 162 -9.44 -0.72 -0.98
N MET A 163 -9.65 0.34 -1.75
CA MET A 163 -8.75 1.49 -1.73
C MET A 163 -8.88 2.30 -0.43
N ASP A 164 -10.10 2.43 0.09
CA ASP A 164 -10.33 3.03 1.40
C ASP A 164 -9.64 2.22 2.53
N VAL A 165 -9.72 0.88 2.44
CA VAL A 165 -9.05 -0.01 3.38
C VAL A 165 -7.54 0.17 3.33
N LEU A 166 -6.93 0.12 2.14
CA LEU A 166 -5.48 0.24 1.98
C LEU A 166 -4.96 1.61 2.42
N GLU A 167 -5.69 2.68 2.12
CA GLU A 167 -5.18 4.03 2.36
C GLU A 167 -5.47 4.53 3.78
N PHE A 168 -6.66 4.28 4.31
CA PHE A 168 -7.11 4.89 5.56
C PHE A 168 -7.21 3.92 6.74
N ARG A 169 -7.60 2.65 6.51
CA ARG A 169 -7.93 1.73 7.60
C ARG A 169 -6.82 0.77 7.96
N LEU A 170 -6.04 0.31 6.98
CA LEU A 170 -5.03 -0.72 7.23
C LEU A 170 -3.92 -0.25 8.19
N GLY A 171 -3.59 1.04 8.18
CA GLY A 171 -2.65 1.64 9.12
C GLY A 171 -3.10 1.64 10.59
N THR A 172 -4.41 1.48 10.86
CA THR A 172 -4.93 1.35 12.25
C THR A 172 -4.75 -0.07 12.80
N VAL A 173 -4.66 -1.07 11.92
CA VAL A 173 -4.46 -2.48 12.28
C VAL A 173 -2.98 -2.86 12.27
N PHE A 174 -2.24 -2.35 11.30
CA PHE A 174 -0.80 -2.60 11.13
C PHE A 174 -0.03 -1.30 11.33
N GLU A 175 0.50 -1.08 12.52
CA GLU A 175 1.29 0.11 12.83
C GLU A 175 2.45 0.27 11.84
N GLY A 176 2.58 1.46 11.25
CA GLY A 176 3.60 1.74 10.24
C GLY A 176 3.26 1.27 8.82
N PHE A 177 2.08 0.68 8.58
CA PHE A 177 1.66 0.35 7.21
C PHE A 177 1.61 1.60 6.33
N TYR A 178 2.08 1.47 5.10
CA TYR A 178 2.00 2.52 4.10
C TYR A 178 1.79 1.93 2.70
N ILE A 179 1.14 2.71 1.84
CA ILE A 179 1.04 2.44 0.42
C ILE A 179 2.05 3.34 -0.31
N ASP A 180 2.83 2.75 -1.23
CA ASP A 180 3.85 3.43 -2.03
C ASP A 180 3.40 3.44 -3.49
N ILE A 181 3.00 4.60 -3.98
CA ILE A 181 2.58 4.76 -5.37
C ILE A 181 3.82 5.03 -6.22
N ARG A 182 3.97 4.26 -7.30
CA ARG A 182 5.15 4.29 -8.16
C ARG A 182 4.80 4.57 -9.61
N GLU A 183 5.66 5.33 -10.26
CA GLU A 183 5.59 5.58 -11.70
C GLU A 183 5.73 4.25 -12.47
N LYS A 184 5.08 4.15 -13.63
CA LYS A 184 5.08 2.94 -14.47
C LYS A 184 6.50 2.52 -14.86
N GLU A 185 7.36 3.48 -15.17
CA GLU A 185 8.77 3.26 -15.55
C GLU A 185 9.57 2.59 -14.43
N SER A 186 9.23 2.86 -13.17
CA SER A 186 9.90 2.29 -11.99
C SER A 186 9.37 0.91 -11.59
N MET A 187 8.18 0.55 -12.07
CA MET A 187 7.53 -0.75 -11.78
C MET A 187 7.68 -1.75 -12.95
N GLY A 188 7.91 -1.26 -14.17
CA GLY A 188 7.96 -2.11 -15.37
C GLY A 188 6.62 -2.81 -15.61
N GLU A 189 6.66 -4.13 -15.77
CA GLU A 189 5.45 -4.96 -15.96
C GLU A 189 4.67 -5.20 -14.65
N ASP A 190 5.26 -4.90 -13.48
CA ASP A 190 4.58 -5.11 -12.22
C ASP A 190 3.49 -4.04 -12.00
N GLU A 191 2.29 -4.46 -11.71
CA GLU A 191 1.14 -3.60 -11.40
C GLU A 191 1.03 -3.30 -9.90
N GLY A 192 1.54 -4.20 -9.06
CA GLY A 192 1.62 -4.07 -7.62
C GLY A 192 2.65 -5.03 -7.03
N ARG A 193 3.04 -4.82 -5.78
CA ARG A 193 3.87 -5.75 -5.02
C ARG A 193 3.94 -5.42 -3.54
N VAL A 194 4.10 -6.43 -2.70
CA VAL A 194 4.46 -6.24 -1.29
C VAL A 194 5.92 -5.81 -1.19
N ILE A 195 6.19 -4.79 -0.38
CA ILE A 195 7.55 -4.29 -0.18
C ILE A 195 8.23 -5.15 0.89
N GLY A 196 9.16 -6.02 0.45
CA GLY A 196 9.86 -6.96 1.33
C GLY A 196 10.53 -6.29 2.53
N GLY A 197 10.41 -6.91 3.72
CA GLY A 197 11.00 -6.44 4.98
C GLY A 197 10.45 -5.12 5.53
N THR A 198 9.35 -4.62 4.98
CA THR A 198 8.61 -3.48 5.51
C THR A 198 7.14 -3.84 5.69
N ILE A 199 6.38 -2.96 6.30
CA ILE A 199 4.92 -3.06 6.38
C ILE A 199 4.33 -2.16 5.30
N GLY A 200 4.70 -2.43 4.02
CA GLY A 200 4.33 -1.59 2.88
C GLY A 200 3.85 -2.39 1.68
N LEU A 201 3.04 -1.74 0.87
CA LEU A 201 2.51 -2.25 -0.39
C LEU A 201 2.74 -1.20 -1.48
N ALA A 202 3.37 -1.59 -2.59
CA ALA A 202 3.54 -0.72 -3.74
C ALA A 202 2.45 -0.99 -4.78
N LEU A 203 1.88 0.07 -5.34
CA LEU A 203 1.00 0.02 -6.52
C LEU A 203 1.53 0.95 -7.59
N ARG A 204 1.38 0.54 -8.83
CA ARG A 204 1.64 1.40 -9.99
C ARG A 204 0.58 2.50 -10.04
N GLU A 205 0.97 3.71 -10.42
CA GLU A 205 0.12 4.90 -10.34
C GLU A 205 -1.20 4.75 -11.13
N ASP A 206 -1.13 4.21 -12.36
CA ASP A 206 -2.32 3.96 -13.17
C ASP A 206 -3.29 2.95 -12.53
N VAL A 207 -2.76 1.90 -11.88
CA VAL A 207 -3.56 0.92 -11.12
C VAL A 207 -4.20 1.56 -9.89
N TYR A 208 -3.45 2.39 -9.18
CA TYR A 208 -3.95 3.12 -8.02
C TYR A 208 -5.10 4.06 -8.41
N GLU A 209 -4.92 4.86 -9.46
CA GLU A 209 -5.95 5.79 -9.96
C GLU A 209 -7.16 5.05 -10.52
N GLY A 210 -6.93 4.00 -11.31
CA GLY A 210 -7.98 3.17 -11.88
C GLY A 210 -8.81 2.46 -10.81
N ALA A 211 -8.18 1.94 -9.75
CA ALA A 211 -8.87 1.30 -8.64
C ALA A 211 -9.75 2.28 -7.86
N TRP A 212 -9.29 3.52 -7.63
CA TRP A 212 -10.10 4.61 -7.08
C TRP A 212 -11.23 5.03 -8.01
N GLY A 213 -10.97 5.03 -9.33
CA GLY A 213 -11.97 5.26 -10.38
C GLY A 213 -13.02 4.16 -10.52
N GLY A 214 -12.83 3.03 -9.85
CA GLY A 214 -13.75 1.89 -9.89
C GLY A 214 -13.46 0.88 -10.99
N ASN A 215 -12.31 0.97 -11.67
CA ASN A 215 -11.88 -0.02 -12.66
C ASN A 215 -11.76 -1.40 -11.99
N GLY A 216 -12.52 -2.38 -12.49
CA GLY A 216 -12.62 -3.70 -11.88
C GLY A 216 -11.32 -4.52 -11.93
N ARG A 217 -10.48 -4.31 -12.95
CA ARG A 217 -9.16 -4.95 -13.06
C ARG A 217 -8.21 -4.41 -12.00
N ASP A 218 -8.12 -3.09 -11.91
CA ASP A 218 -7.20 -2.43 -10.99
C ASP A 218 -7.60 -2.67 -9.53
N ARG A 219 -8.91 -2.72 -9.26
CA ARG A 219 -9.44 -3.14 -7.94
C ARG A 219 -9.07 -4.59 -7.61
N PHE A 220 -9.11 -5.49 -8.62
CA PHE A 220 -8.68 -6.87 -8.42
C PHE A 220 -7.17 -6.93 -8.12
N THR A 221 -6.33 -6.20 -8.85
CA THR A 221 -4.89 -6.09 -8.58
C THR A 221 -4.63 -5.59 -7.17
N ALA A 222 -5.33 -4.55 -6.71
CA ALA A 222 -5.20 -4.04 -5.34
C ALA A 222 -5.58 -5.09 -4.28
N CYS A 223 -6.65 -5.86 -4.50
CA CYS A 223 -7.06 -6.96 -3.62
C CYS A 223 -6.06 -8.13 -3.64
N HIS A 224 -5.47 -8.43 -4.79
CA HIS A 224 -4.46 -9.47 -4.97
C HIS A 224 -3.20 -9.14 -4.17
N GLU A 225 -2.67 -7.93 -4.31
CA GLU A 225 -1.52 -7.47 -3.53
C GLU A 225 -1.82 -7.39 -2.02
N PHE A 226 -3.05 -7.03 -1.67
CA PHE A 226 -3.51 -7.08 -0.29
C PHE A 226 -3.51 -8.53 0.25
N GLY A 227 -3.90 -9.51 -0.58
CA GLY A 227 -3.79 -10.94 -0.26
C GLY A 227 -2.35 -11.36 0.01
N HIS A 228 -1.42 -10.98 -0.86
CA HIS A 228 0.01 -11.22 -0.63
C HIS A 228 0.52 -10.56 0.65
N PHE A 229 0.12 -9.33 0.92
CA PHE A 229 0.48 -8.63 2.15
C PHE A 229 0.02 -9.37 3.40
N LEU A 230 -1.21 -9.86 3.42
CA LEU A 230 -1.77 -10.53 4.60
C LEU A 230 -1.20 -11.94 4.80
N MET A 231 -1.04 -12.72 3.73
CA MET A 231 -0.71 -14.13 3.80
C MET A 231 0.79 -14.43 3.62
N HIS A 232 1.49 -13.67 2.80
CA HIS A 232 2.81 -14.05 2.32
C HIS A 232 3.96 -13.11 2.76
N ARG A 233 3.68 -11.97 3.41
CA ARG A 233 4.73 -10.99 3.78
C ARG A 233 5.81 -11.54 4.71
N THR A 234 5.48 -12.51 5.55
CA THR A 234 6.40 -13.12 6.53
C THR A 234 6.92 -14.48 6.07
N VAL A 235 6.41 -15.00 4.96
CA VAL A 235 6.88 -16.29 4.43
C VAL A 235 8.25 -16.06 3.82
N THR A 236 9.27 -16.67 4.40
CA THR A 236 10.59 -16.74 3.77
C THR A 236 10.41 -17.55 2.48
N MET A 237 10.55 -16.87 1.35
CA MET A 237 10.38 -17.46 0.03
C MET A 237 11.48 -18.50 -0.21
N ALA A 238 11.32 -19.72 0.34
CA ALA A 238 12.16 -20.84 0.02
C ALA A 238 11.83 -21.28 -1.42
N ARG A 239 12.75 -21.07 -2.33
CA ARG A 239 12.73 -21.75 -3.63
C ARG A 239 12.99 -23.22 -3.37
N THR A 240 11.97 -23.99 -3.03
CA THR A 240 12.06 -25.41 -3.00
C THR A 240 12.03 -25.94 -4.44
N ARG A 241 13.09 -26.64 -4.81
CA ARG A 241 13.22 -27.37 -6.09
C ARG A 241 12.36 -28.65 -6.17
N GLU A 242 11.41 -28.81 -5.27
CA GLU A 242 10.52 -29.96 -5.30
C GLU A 242 9.24 -29.59 -6.04
N ASP A 243 8.99 -30.34 -7.09
CA ASP A 243 7.80 -30.39 -7.93
C ASP A 243 6.53 -30.58 -7.07
N THR A 244 6.05 -29.52 -6.44
CA THR A 244 4.73 -29.55 -5.84
C THR A 244 3.73 -29.02 -6.87
N ASP A 245 3.27 -29.91 -7.76
CA ASP A 245 2.17 -29.68 -8.71
C ASP A 245 0.83 -29.30 -8.04
N LYS A 246 0.85 -28.99 -6.75
CA LYS A 246 -0.35 -28.73 -5.97
C LYS A 246 -0.66 -27.24 -6.00
N ILE A 247 -1.66 -26.87 -6.77
CA ILE A 247 -2.13 -25.50 -6.97
C ILE A 247 -2.38 -24.73 -5.67
N PHE A 248 -2.80 -25.39 -4.61
CA PHE A 248 -3.05 -24.78 -3.30
C PHE A 248 -1.78 -24.42 -2.51
N CYS A 249 -0.59 -24.76 -3.03
CA CYS A 249 0.71 -24.32 -2.53
C CYS A 249 1.28 -23.14 -3.35
N ASP A 250 0.56 -22.65 -4.35
CA ASP A 250 0.99 -21.54 -5.20
C ASP A 250 0.52 -20.22 -4.60
N ALA A 251 1.45 -19.30 -4.34
CA ALA A 251 1.16 -18.00 -3.74
C ALA A 251 0.24 -17.12 -4.59
N GLU A 252 0.43 -17.18 -5.92
CA GLU A 252 -0.40 -16.41 -6.86
C GLU A 252 -1.84 -16.93 -6.88
N TRP A 253 -2.01 -18.25 -6.91
CA TRP A 253 -3.32 -18.86 -6.84
C TRP A 253 -4.05 -18.56 -5.52
N GLN A 254 -3.30 -18.55 -4.39
CA GLN A 254 -3.87 -18.17 -3.09
C GLN A 254 -4.32 -16.71 -3.09
N ALA A 255 -3.50 -15.79 -3.61
CA ALA A 255 -3.82 -14.38 -3.71
C ALA A 255 -4.99 -14.12 -4.65
N ASP A 256 -5.05 -14.78 -5.82
CA ASP A 256 -6.16 -14.68 -6.76
C ASP A 256 -7.48 -15.19 -6.15
N THR A 257 -7.43 -16.33 -5.46
CA THR A 257 -8.61 -16.91 -4.80
C THR A 257 -9.11 -16.01 -3.67
N PHE A 258 -8.20 -15.44 -2.88
CA PHE A 258 -8.52 -14.46 -1.84
C PHE A 258 -9.14 -13.19 -2.46
N ALA A 259 -8.50 -12.59 -3.47
CA ALA A 259 -8.98 -11.38 -4.12
C ALA A 259 -10.36 -11.54 -4.74
N GLY A 260 -10.57 -12.65 -5.46
CA GLY A 260 -11.87 -12.96 -6.05
C GLY A 260 -12.96 -13.09 -5.00
N THR A 261 -12.70 -13.77 -3.89
CA THR A 261 -13.67 -13.92 -2.79
C THR A 261 -13.87 -12.60 -2.03
N LEU A 262 -12.80 -11.82 -1.82
CA LEU A 262 -12.89 -10.52 -1.16
C LEU A 262 -13.79 -9.55 -1.93
N LEU A 263 -13.70 -9.53 -3.25
CA LEU A 263 -14.54 -8.69 -4.11
C LEU A 263 -15.96 -9.25 -4.26
N MET A 264 -16.09 -10.54 -4.51
CA MET A 264 -17.39 -11.21 -4.73
C MET A 264 -17.64 -12.22 -3.61
N SER A 265 -18.11 -11.70 -2.47
CA SER A 265 -18.42 -12.52 -1.30
C SER A 265 -19.57 -13.50 -1.59
N PRO A 266 -19.43 -14.79 -1.20
CA PRO A 266 -20.52 -15.76 -1.33
C PRO A 266 -21.77 -15.38 -0.53
N ARG A 267 -21.65 -14.54 0.52
CA ARG A 267 -22.81 -14.03 1.29
C ARG A 267 -23.78 -13.21 0.46
N HIS A 268 -23.32 -12.63 -0.64
CA HIS A 268 -24.12 -11.75 -1.49
C HIS A 268 -24.63 -12.42 -2.76
N LEU A 269 -24.36 -13.71 -2.98
CA LEU A 269 -24.75 -14.43 -4.21
C LEU A 269 -26.26 -14.35 -4.50
N GLY A 270 -27.10 -14.38 -3.47
CA GLY A 270 -28.53 -14.23 -3.63
C GLY A 270 -29.02 -12.84 -4.06
N LYS A 271 -28.11 -11.82 -4.07
CA LYS A 271 -28.44 -10.46 -4.52
C LYS A 271 -28.22 -10.26 -6.02
N PHE A 272 -27.54 -11.20 -6.70
CA PHE A 272 -27.16 -11.06 -8.10
C PHE A 272 -28.06 -11.92 -9.00
N SER A 273 -28.49 -11.33 -10.11
CA SER A 273 -29.28 -12.03 -11.13
C SER A 273 -28.43 -12.94 -12.04
N ASP A 274 -27.21 -12.50 -12.32
CA ASP A 274 -26.28 -13.16 -13.23
C ASP A 274 -24.83 -12.69 -12.98
N PRO A 275 -23.82 -13.32 -13.63
CA PRO A 275 -22.41 -12.92 -13.46
C PRO A 275 -22.10 -11.46 -13.86
N ASP A 276 -22.79 -10.92 -14.84
CA ASP A 276 -22.55 -9.55 -15.31
C ASP A 276 -23.15 -8.53 -14.32
N ASP A 277 -24.27 -8.86 -13.69
CA ASP A 277 -24.83 -8.10 -12.58
C ASP A 277 -23.90 -8.14 -11.36
N ALA A 278 -23.38 -9.32 -10.99
CA ALA A 278 -22.39 -9.46 -9.93
C ALA A 278 -21.14 -8.61 -10.22
N ALA A 279 -20.66 -8.60 -11.47
CA ALA A 279 -19.53 -7.78 -11.88
C ALA A 279 -19.76 -6.29 -11.59
N ARG A 280 -20.91 -5.77 -11.96
CA ARG A 280 -21.29 -4.35 -11.75
C ARG A 280 -21.37 -4.03 -10.25
N GLN A 281 -22.11 -4.84 -9.49
CA GLN A 281 -22.34 -4.57 -8.06
C GLN A 281 -21.08 -4.73 -7.22
N CYS A 282 -20.23 -5.72 -7.51
CA CYS A 282 -18.96 -5.95 -6.82
C CYS A 282 -17.84 -5.00 -7.28
N GLY A 283 -17.99 -4.37 -8.44
CA GLY A 283 -16.97 -3.54 -9.06
C GLY A 283 -15.74 -4.36 -9.46
N MET A 284 -15.95 -5.44 -10.18
CA MET A 284 -14.92 -6.29 -10.77
C MET A 284 -15.17 -6.49 -12.27
N THR A 285 -14.23 -7.08 -13.01
CA THR A 285 -14.42 -7.33 -14.43
C THR A 285 -15.43 -8.44 -14.67
N GLY A 286 -16.19 -8.38 -15.78
CA GLY A 286 -17.11 -9.45 -16.17
C GLY A 286 -16.42 -10.81 -16.32
N ALA A 287 -15.17 -10.83 -16.80
CA ALA A 287 -14.40 -12.06 -16.91
C ALA A 287 -14.10 -12.68 -15.53
N ALA A 288 -13.64 -11.87 -14.57
CA ALA A 288 -13.37 -12.34 -13.22
C ALA A 288 -14.67 -12.79 -12.51
N ALA A 289 -15.77 -12.05 -12.69
CA ALA A 289 -17.06 -12.43 -12.13
C ALA A 289 -17.55 -13.77 -12.66
N LYS A 290 -17.44 -14.03 -13.97
CA LYS A 290 -17.79 -15.31 -14.59
C LYS A 290 -16.99 -16.48 -14.02
N VAL A 291 -15.68 -16.28 -13.80
CA VAL A 291 -14.81 -17.30 -13.18
C VAL A 291 -15.25 -17.58 -11.74
N MET A 292 -15.51 -16.53 -10.95
CA MET A 292 -15.95 -16.70 -9.55
C MET A 292 -17.34 -17.33 -9.48
N TRP A 293 -18.28 -16.92 -10.35
CA TRP A 293 -19.61 -17.48 -10.45
C TRP A 293 -19.58 -18.99 -10.73
N ALA A 294 -18.77 -19.41 -11.73
CA ALA A 294 -18.61 -20.82 -12.07
C ALA A 294 -18.03 -21.64 -10.90
N LYS A 295 -17.04 -21.08 -10.18
CA LYS A 295 -16.49 -21.72 -8.96
C LYS A 295 -17.56 -21.89 -7.88
N TYR A 296 -18.39 -20.88 -7.65
CA TYR A 296 -19.44 -20.93 -6.63
C TYR A 296 -20.58 -21.88 -7.00
N LEU A 297 -20.90 -22.01 -8.29
CA LEU A 297 -21.85 -23.03 -8.78
C LEU A 297 -21.30 -24.44 -8.55
N ALA A 298 -20.04 -24.68 -8.92
CA ALA A 298 -19.40 -25.99 -8.76
C ALA A 298 -19.29 -26.44 -7.29
N GLU A 299 -19.28 -25.50 -6.36
CA GLU A 299 -19.12 -25.75 -4.92
C GLU A 299 -20.42 -25.58 -4.12
N ASP A 300 -21.58 -25.49 -4.78
CA ASP A 300 -22.92 -25.35 -4.17
C ASP A 300 -23.01 -24.19 -3.16
N CYS A 301 -22.38 -23.05 -3.49
CA CYS A 301 -22.35 -21.88 -2.61
C CYS A 301 -23.57 -20.97 -2.73
N PHE A 302 -24.45 -21.19 -3.70
CA PHE A 302 -25.66 -20.39 -3.89
C PHE A 302 -26.73 -20.75 -2.85
N PRO A 303 -27.49 -19.77 -2.32
CA PRO A 303 -28.59 -20.04 -1.42
C PRO A 303 -29.64 -20.90 -2.13
N ARG A 304 -30.12 -21.93 -1.46
CA ARG A 304 -31.20 -22.76 -1.99
C ARG A 304 -32.49 -21.94 -2.08
N ALA A 305 -33.33 -22.20 -3.09
CA ALA A 305 -34.54 -21.44 -3.36
C ALA A 305 -35.51 -21.32 -2.16
N ALA A 306 -35.37 -22.18 -1.13
CA ALA A 306 -36.13 -22.11 0.12
C ALA A 306 -35.61 -21.07 1.12
N GLU A 307 -34.38 -20.55 0.95
CA GLU A 307 -33.72 -19.63 1.87
C GLU A 307 -33.73 -18.18 1.34
N MET A 308 -34.29 -17.93 0.17
CA MET A 308 -34.40 -16.57 -0.37
C MET A 308 -35.50 -15.80 0.38
N PRO A 309 -35.17 -14.63 0.99
CA PRO A 309 -36.22 -13.78 1.54
C PRO A 309 -37.15 -13.36 0.43
N ARG A 310 -38.45 -13.66 0.60
CA ARG A 310 -39.51 -13.15 -0.30
C ARG A 310 -39.61 -11.65 -0.04
N PHE A 311 -39.00 -10.86 -0.90
CA PHE A 311 -39.25 -9.43 -0.93
C PHE A 311 -40.71 -9.24 -1.39
N ALA A 312 -41.57 -8.82 -0.45
CA ALA A 312 -42.91 -8.36 -0.69
C ALA A 312 -42.91 -6.90 -1.15
#